data_9db21fbaa7a3c1eb6cd2349c4269f17b
#
_entry.id   9db21fbaa7a3c1eb6cd2349c4269f17b
#
_cell.length_a   1.000
_cell.length_b   1.000
_cell.length_c   1.000
_cell.angle_alpha   90.00
_cell.angle_beta   90.00
_cell.angle_gamma   90.00
#
_symmetry.space_group_name_H-M   'P 1'
#
loop_
_entity.id
_entity.type
_entity.pdbx_description
1 polymer ?
#
loop_
_entity_poly.entity_id
_entity_poly.type
_entity_poly.pdbx_seq_one_letter_code
_entity_poly.pdbx_strand_id
1 'polypeptide(L)'
;INYEKEIDKAASMGNFRMAVRLMFLRLLKNMAERNIIRYQQDKTNLDYLMQLHSTAYYKDFFRITRNYEYSWYGKFEVSQDAYQFIRNDFEQFENRI
;
A
#
# COMPACT_ATOMS: atom_id res chain seq x y z
N ILE A 1 5.00 -8.34 -13.48
CA ILE A 1 5.95 -7.80 -12.51
C ILE A 1 6.00 -8.65 -11.25
N ASN A 2 7.19 -8.92 -10.77
CA ASN A 2 7.38 -9.57 -9.47
C ASN A 2 7.52 -8.50 -8.40
N TYR A 3 6.43 -8.20 -7.71
CA TYR A 3 6.40 -7.13 -6.72
C TYR A 3 7.37 -7.38 -5.56
N GLU A 4 7.43 -8.60 -5.04
CA GLU A 4 8.30 -8.90 -3.92
C GLU A 4 9.77 -8.62 -4.25
N LYS A 5 10.20 -9.07 -5.42
CA LYS A 5 11.57 -8.83 -5.90
C LYS A 5 11.86 -7.34 -6.06
N GLU A 6 10.93 -6.61 -6.65
CA GLU A 6 11.11 -5.17 -6.88
C GLU A 6 11.06 -4.37 -5.58
N ILE A 7 10.22 -4.78 -4.63
CA ILE A 7 10.17 -4.17 -3.29
C ILE A 7 11.49 -4.38 -2.57
N ASP A 8 12.01 -5.59 -2.56
CA ASP A 8 13.28 -5.91 -1.89
C ASP A 8 14.44 -5.17 -2.53
N LYS A 9 14.45 -5.06 -3.85
CA LYS A 9 15.46 -4.31 -4.58
C LYS A 9 15.43 -2.84 -4.20
N ALA A 10 14.26 -2.22 -4.20
CA ALA A 10 14.12 -0.82 -3.82
C ALA A 10 14.58 -0.58 -2.39
N ALA A 11 14.17 -1.45 -1.46
CA ALA A 11 14.55 -1.34 -0.06
C ALA A 11 16.05 -1.51 0.14
N SER A 12 16.67 -2.47 -0.54
CA SER A 12 18.11 -2.70 -0.44
C SER A 12 18.94 -1.52 -0.95
N MET A 13 18.39 -0.73 -1.85
CA MET A 13 19.01 0.49 -2.36
C MET A 13 18.69 1.72 -1.52
N GLY A 14 17.97 1.57 -0.41
CA GLY A 14 17.53 2.68 0.41
C GLY A 14 16.39 3.49 -0.18
N ASN A 15 15.79 3.03 -1.27
CA ASN A 15 14.67 3.73 -1.90
C ASN A 15 13.36 3.27 -1.26
N PHE A 16 13.16 3.65 -0.02
CA PHE A 16 12.00 3.22 0.77
C PHE A 16 10.68 3.78 0.23
N ARG A 17 10.73 5.00 -0.30
CA ARG A 17 9.56 5.61 -0.93
C ARG A 17 9.02 4.76 -2.08
N MET A 18 9.90 4.29 -2.95
CA MET A 18 9.52 3.41 -4.06
C MET A 18 9.05 2.05 -3.55
N ALA A 19 9.71 1.50 -2.52
CA ALA A 19 9.30 0.24 -1.92
C ALA A 19 7.87 0.32 -1.38
N VAL A 20 7.52 1.41 -0.69
CA VAL A 20 6.15 1.62 -0.18
C VAL A 20 5.15 1.74 -1.33
N ARG A 21 5.50 2.45 -2.41
CA ARG A 21 4.63 2.55 -3.59
C ARG A 21 4.34 1.16 -4.18
N LEU A 22 5.37 0.36 -4.33
CA LEU A 22 5.21 -1.00 -4.88
C LEU A 22 4.36 -1.88 -3.97
N MET A 23 4.52 -1.74 -2.66
CA MET A 23 3.65 -2.43 -1.70
C MET A 23 2.19 -2.05 -1.85
N PHE A 24 1.92 -0.76 -2.05
CA PHE A 24 0.55 -0.27 -2.23
C PHE A 24 -0.07 -0.80 -3.52
N LEU A 25 0.68 -0.80 -4.62
CA LEU A 25 0.22 -1.35 -5.89
C LEU A 25 -0.05 -2.86 -5.78
N ARG A 26 0.82 -3.59 -5.09
CA ARG A 26 0.61 -5.02 -4.82
C ARG A 26 -0.66 -5.25 -3.99
N LEU A 27 -0.89 -4.41 -2.99
CA LEU A 27 -2.08 -4.49 -2.17
C LEU A 27 -3.35 -4.32 -3.00
N LEU A 28 -3.39 -3.29 -3.86
CA LEU A 28 -4.55 -3.06 -4.74
C LEU A 28 -4.80 -4.26 -5.65
N LYS A 29 -3.73 -4.83 -6.22
CA LYS A 29 -3.82 -6.02 -7.05
C LYS A 29 -4.42 -7.20 -6.29
N ASN A 30 -3.90 -7.47 -5.09
CA ASN A 30 -4.37 -8.58 -4.26
C ASN A 30 -5.83 -8.40 -3.86
N MET A 31 -6.22 -7.19 -3.50
CA MET A 31 -7.61 -6.88 -3.15
C MET A 31 -8.55 -7.05 -4.35
N ALA A 32 -8.11 -6.64 -5.53
CA ALA A 32 -8.88 -6.81 -6.76
C ALA A 32 -9.06 -8.29 -7.12
N GLU A 33 -8.00 -9.08 -7.02
CA GLU A 33 -8.02 -10.52 -7.29
C GLU A 33 -8.96 -11.27 -6.33
N ARG A 34 -9.12 -10.76 -5.13
CA ARG A 34 -10.01 -11.34 -4.11
C ARG A 34 -11.41 -10.74 -4.13
N ASN A 35 -11.70 -9.91 -5.11
CA ASN A 35 -12.99 -9.23 -5.29
C ASN A 35 -13.36 -8.32 -4.10
N ILE A 36 -12.37 -7.82 -3.36
CA ILE A 36 -12.58 -6.86 -2.27
C ILE A 36 -12.81 -5.47 -2.83
N ILE A 37 -12.09 -5.11 -3.90
CA ILE A 37 -12.31 -3.88 -4.65
C ILE A 37 -12.49 -4.19 -6.12
N ARG A 38 -13.08 -3.24 -6.86
CA ARG A 38 -13.12 -3.26 -8.32
C ARG A 38 -12.05 -2.30 -8.82
N TYR A 39 -10.95 -2.87 -9.32
CA TYR A 39 -9.87 -2.07 -9.85
C TYR A 39 -10.25 -1.52 -11.23
N GLN A 40 -10.04 -0.21 -11.43
CA GLN A 40 -10.15 0.45 -12.73
C GLN A 40 -9.02 1.48 -12.83
N GLN A 41 -8.46 1.62 -14.02
CA GLN A 41 -7.28 2.44 -14.25
C GLN A 41 -7.49 3.92 -13.91
N ASP A 42 -8.72 4.41 -14.08
CA ASP A 42 -9.08 5.81 -13.86
C ASP A 42 -9.57 6.11 -12.45
N LYS A 43 -9.56 5.13 -11.55
CA LYS A 43 -9.99 5.32 -10.17
C LYS A 43 -8.89 5.92 -9.32
N THR A 44 -9.30 6.77 -8.37
CA THR A 44 -8.42 7.34 -7.36
C THR A 44 -8.41 6.49 -6.09
N ASN A 45 -7.47 6.76 -5.20
CA ASN A 45 -7.44 6.10 -3.89
C ASN A 45 -8.71 6.36 -3.09
N LEU A 46 -9.29 7.57 -3.23
CA LEU A 46 -10.56 7.90 -2.59
C LEU A 46 -11.68 7.01 -3.10
N ASP A 47 -11.71 6.73 -4.41
CA ASP A 47 -12.71 5.83 -4.98
C ASP A 47 -12.65 4.44 -4.36
N TYR A 48 -11.44 3.90 -4.17
CA TYR A 48 -11.28 2.59 -3.51
C TYR A 48 -11.69 2.65 -2.05
N LEU A 49 -11.37 3.74 -1.34
CA LEU A 49 -11.82 3.92 0.03
C LEU A 49 -13.35 3.92 0.12
N MET A 50 -14.02 4.57 -0.82
CA MET A 50 -15.48 4.61 -0.84
C MET A 50 -16.09 3.23 -1.12
N GLN A 51 -15.44 2.42 -1.95
CA GLN A 51 -15.87 1.03 -2.15
C GLN A 51 -15.85 0.22 -0.86
N LEU A 52 -14.94 0.54 0.06
CA LEU A 52 -14.76 -0.21 1.30
C LEU A 52 -15.49 0.40 2.50
N HIS A 53 -16.21 1.50 2.31
CA HIS A 53 -16.78 2.32 3.38
C HIS A 53 -17.55 1.52 4.43
N SER A 54 -18.34 0.53 4.02
CA SER A 54 -19.18 -0.26 4.93
C SER A 54 -18.59 -1.62 5.27
N THR A 55 -17.31 -1.84 5.00
CA THR A 55 -16.66 -3.12 5.24
C THR A 55 -15.73 -3.08 6.44
N ALA A 56 -15.35 -4.25 6.94
CA ALA A 56 -14.37 -4.39 8.01
C ALA A 56 -12.96 -3.98 7.56
N TYR A 57 -12.72 -3.78 6.27
CA TYR A 57 -11.42 -3.42 5.73
C TYR A 57 -11.15 -1.92 5.71
N TYR A 58 -12.20 -1.11 5.85
CA TYR A 58 -12.10 0.34 5.61
C TYR A 58 -11.07 1.02 6.49
N LYS A 59 -11.12 0.73 7.79
CA LYS A 59 -10.28 1.39 8.79
C LYS A 59 -8.79 1.18 8.52
N ASP A 60 -8.41 -0.07 8.25
CA ASP A 60 -7.02 -0.42 8.00
C ASP A 60 -6.57 0.09 6.63
N PHE A 61 -7.43 -0.03 5.63
CA PHE A 61 -7.09 0.45 4.29
C PHE A 61 -6.96 1.98 4.28
N PHE A 62 -7.78 2.69 5.03
CA PHE A 62 -7.65 4.14 5.20
C PHE A 62 -6.28 4.52 5.77
N ARG A 63 -5.87 3.86 6.84
CA ARG A 63 -4.56 4.12 7.49
C ARG A 63 -3.41 3.82 6.53
N ILE A 64 -3.45 2.69 5.85
CA ILE A 64 -2.41 2.27 4.91
C ILE A 64 -2.33 3.23 3.73
N THR A 65 -3.47 3.62 3.17
CA THR A 65 -3.52 4.58 2.07
C THR A 65 -2.92 5.92 2.47
N ARG A 66 -3.26 6.41 3.66
CA ARG A 66 -2.71 7.67 4.18
C ARG A 66 -1.19 7.58 4.34
N ASN A 67 -0.68 6.49 4.90
CA ASN A 67 0.76 6.31 5.06
C ASN A 67 1.47 6.24 3.71
N TYR A 68 0.88 5.57 2.74
CA TYR A 68 1.40 5.55 1.37
C TYR A 68 1.45 6.97 0.79
N GLU A 69 0.38 7.73 0.90
CA GLU A 69 0.33 9.08 0.34
C GLU A 69 1.33 10.01 1.00
N TYR A 70 1.51 9.94 2.30
CA TYR A 70 2.57 10.67 2.99
C TYR A 70 3.96 10.27 2.49
N SER A 71 4.20 8.99 2.29
CA SER A 71 5.49 8.49 1.82
C SER A 71 5.78 8.91 0.39
N TRP A 72 4.77 8.89 -0.48
CA TRP A 72 4.96 9.16 -1.90
C TRP A 72 4.95 10.65 -2.23
N TYR A 73 4.04 11.40 -1.63
CA TYR A 73 3.87 12.84 -1.91
C TYR A 73 4.49 13.74 -0.87
N GLY A 74 4.92 13.20 0.27
CA GLY A 74 5.51 13.97 1.35
C GLY A 74 6.87 14.54 0.99
N LYS A 75 7.24 15.63 1.66
CA LYS A 75 8.51 16.32 1.44
C LYS A 75 9.67 15.71 2.21
N PHE A 76 9.39 14.85 3.18
CA PHE A 76 10.41 14.23 4.03
C PHE A 76 10.73 12.84 3.51
N GLU A 77 12.00 12.46 3.66
CA GLU A 77 12.44 11.11 3.32
C GLU A 77 11.82 10.10 4.28
N VAL A 78 11.50 8.92 3.75
CA VAL A 78 11.08 7.79 4.57
C VAL A 78 12.34 7.15 5.17
N SER A 79 12.44 7.20 6.50
CA SER A 79 13.58 6.57 7.20
C SER A 79 13.44 5.05 7.15
N GLN A 80 14.54 4.35 7.46
CA GLN A 80 14.53 2.90 7.56
C GLN A 80 13.54 2.41 8.63
N ASP A 81 13.49 3.09 9.78
CA ASP A 81 12.58 2.72 10.85
C ASP A 81 11.12 2.94 10.45
N ALA A 82 10.82 4.08 9.83
CA ALA A 82 9.48 4.35 9.31
C ALA A 82 9.07 3.33 8.25
N TYR A 83 9.99 2.98 7.35
CA TYR A 83 9.75 1.97 6.34
C TYR A 83 9.40 0.62 6.96
N GLN A 84 10.16 0.19 7.95
CA GLN A 84 9.92 -1.09 8.62
C GLN A 84 8.56 -1.12 9.30
N PHE A 85 8.15 -0.02 9.93
CA PHE A 85 6.83 0.11 10.53
C PHE A 85 5.72 0.02 9.49
N ILE A 86 5.87 0.75 8.38
CA ILE A 86 4.90 0.74 7.28
C ILE A 86 4.81 -0.65 6.66
N ARG A 87 5.94 -1.30 6.43
CA ARG A 87 5.98 -2.65 5.88
C ARG A 87 5.24 -3.65 6.75
N ASN A 88 5.45 -3.60 8.06
CA ASN A 88 4.76 -4.48 8.99
C ASN A 88 3.23 -4.27 8.93
N ASP A 89 2.79 -3.03 8.81
CA ASP A 89 1.37 -2.72 8.70
C ASP A 89 0.75 -3.30 7.42
N PHE A 90 1.45 -3.17 6.29
CA PHE A 90 1.03 -3.80 5.04
C PHE A 90 0.93 -5.33 5.18
N GLU A 91 1.96 -5.96 5.75
CA GLU A 91 2.00 -7.42 5.89
C GLU A 91 0.85 -7.93 6.76
N GLN A 92 0.58 -7.28 7.88
CA GLN A 92 -0.51 -7.66 8.76
C GLN A 92 -1.86 -7.55 8.06
N PHE A 93 -2.08 -6.49 7.31
CA PHE A 93 -3.33 -6.33 6.58
C PHE A 93 -3.46 -7.36 5.45
N GLU A 94 -2.40 -7.60 4.69
CA GLU A 94 -2.42 -8.58 3.60
C GLU A 94 -2.67 -10.01 4.12
N ASN A 95 -2.19 -10.34 5.31
CA ASN A 95 -2.46 -11.63 5.92
C ASN A 95 -3.92 -11.81 6.32
N ARG A 96 -4.63 -10.70 6.49
CA ARG A 96 -6.03 -10.72 6.92
C ARG A 96 -7.01 -10.76 5.76
N ILE A 97 -6.58 -10.38 4.59
CA ILE A 97 -7.44 -10.43 3.39
C ILE A 97 -7.16 -11.74 2.56
#